data_57b11c7ce2fef6b732d894a621aabdb7
#
_entry.id   57b11c7ce2fef6b732d894a621aabdb7
#
_cell.length_a   1.000
_cell.length_b   1.000
_cell.length_c   1.000
_cell.angle_alpha   90.00
_cell.angle_beta   90.00
_cell.angle_gamma   90.00
#
_symmetry.space_group_name_H-M   'P 1'
#
loop_
_entity.id
_entity.type
_entity.pdbx_description
1 polymer ?
#
loop_
_entity_poly.entity_id
_entity_poly.type
_entity_poly.pdbx_seq_one_letter_code
_entity_poly.pdbx_strand_id
1 'polypeptide(L)' 'MSENKEELIVIDGTVYEVLPDFTFRVELTNGHKILAKGSGKLKKFRIKIIQGDAVTVEISKYDLTRGRIIKRN' A
#
# COMPACT_ATOMS: atom_id res chain seq x y z
N MET A 1 -2.71 -15.60 19.04
CA MET A 1 -2.47 -15.39 18.60
C MET A 1 -2.17 -14.85 17.64
N SER A 2 -1.99 -14.50 17.49
CA SER A 2 -1.65 -13.79 16.68
C SER A 2 -1.25 -14.20 15.45
N GLU A 3 -1.45 -15.01 15.09
CA GLU A 3 -1.17 -15.57 13.96
C GLU A 3 -1.53 -14.90 12.77
N ASN A 4 -2.19 -13.90 12.84
CA ASN A 4 -2.64 -13.24 11.66
C ASN A 4 -1.58 -12.62 10.86
N LYS A 5 -0.41 -12.44 11.42
CA LYS A 5 0.63 -11.82 10.68
C LYS A 5 1.05 -12.61 9.51
N GLU A 6 0.87 -13.87 9.54
CA GLU A 6 1.29 -14.67 8.44
C GLU A 6 0.40 -14.55 7.25
N GLU A 7 -0.72 -13.85 7.40
CA GLU A 7 -1.67 -13.75 6.30
C GLU A 7 -1.46 -12.49 5.47
N LEU A 8 -0.34 -11.83 5.62
CA LEU A 8 -0.05 -10.63 4.83
C LEU A 8 0.79 -10.97 3.62
N ILE A 9 0.49 -10.32 2.52
CA ILE A 9 1.25 -10.43 1.28
C ILE A 9 1.94 -9.10 1.05
N VAL A 10 3.24 -9.13 0.79
CA VAL A 10 4.00 -7.94 0.49
C VAL A 10 4.30 -7.94 -0.99
N ILE A 11 3.91 -6.88 -1.68
CA ILE A 11 4.03 -6.83 -3.13
C ILE A 11 4.27 -5.39 -3.56
N ASP A 12 5.01 -5.21 -4.64
CA ASP A 12 5.30 -3.89 -5.18
C ASP A 12 4.19 -3.42 -6.11
N GLY A 13 4.06 -2.11 -6.23
CA GLY A 13 3.10 -1.52 -7.13
C GLY A 13 3.46 -0.08 -7.46
N THR A 14 2.60 0.56 -8.24
CA THR A 14 2.78 1.94 -8.65
C THR A 14 1.52 2.72 -8.33
N VAL A 15 1.71 3.90 -7.74
CA VAL A 15 0.58 4.77 -7.42
C VAL A 15 0.06 5.39 -8.71
N TYR A 16 -1.22 5.20 -8.99
CA TYR A 16 -1.79 5.82 -10.19
C TYR A 16 -2.81 6.91 -9.86
N GLU A 17 -3.16 7.05 -8.59
CA GLU A 17 -4.04 8.15 -8.18
C GLU A 17 -3.81 8.46 -6.70
N VAL A 18 -3.77 9.74 -6.38
CA VAL A 18 -3.63 10.20 -5.00
C VAL A 18 -4.97 10.70 -4.53
N LEU A 19 -5.42 10.20 -3.39
CA LEU A 19 -6.71 10.55 -2.80
C LEU A 19 -6.50 11.29 -1.49
N PRO A 20 -7.57 11.86 -0.90
CA PRO A 20 -7.44 12.52 0.39
C PRO A 20 -7.05 11.54 1.50
N ASP A 21 -6.61 12.09 2.63
CA ASP A 21 -6.32 11.31 3.84
C ASP A 21 -5.23 10.27 3.66
N PHE A 22 -4.19 10.64 2.92
CA PHE A 22 -3.02 9.78 2.74
C PHE A 22 -3.43 8.41 2.21
N THR A 23 -4.34 8.43 1.26
CA THR A 23 -4.90 7.23 0.62
C THR A 23 -4.54 7.27 -0.86
N PHE A 24 -4.28 6.11 -1.43
CA PHE A 24 -3.76 6.02 -2.79
C PHE A 24 -4.37 4.84 -3.52
N ARG A 25 -4.54 5.00 -4.83
CA ARG A 25 -4.87 3.87 -5.67
C ARG A 25 -3.58 3.36 -6.26
N VAL A 26 -3.34 2.08 -6.10
CA VAL A 26 -2.07 1.45 -6.49
C VAL A 26 -2.36 0.29 -7.42
N GLU A 27 -1.62 0.24 -8.50
CA GLU A 27 -1.67 -0.92 -9.39
C GLU A 27 -0.48 -1.80 -9.04
N LEU A 28 -0.78 -3.01 -8.63
CA LEU A 28 0.25 -3.96 -8.21
C LEU A 28 0.94 -4.57 -9.42
N THR A 29 2.12 -5.13 -9.21
CA THR A 29 2.88 -5.74 -10.30
C THR A 29 2.17 -6.94 -10.90
N ASN A 30 1.22 -7.54 -10.18
CA ASN A 30 0.43 -8.63 -10.72
C ASN A 30 -0.80 -8.15 -11.50
N GLY A 31 -0.96 -6.83 -11.68
CA GLY A 31 -2.06 -6.27 -12.44
C GLY A 31 -3.29 -5.90 -11.64
N HIS A 32 -3.36 -6.29 -10.39
CA HIS A 32 -4.51 -5.93 -9.55
C HIS A 32 -4.41 -4.46 -9.12
N LYS A 33 -5.56 -3.83 -8.99
CA LYS A 33 -5.63 -2.46 -8.50
C LYS A 33 -6.26 -2.47 -7.13
N ILE A 34 -5.66 -1.77 -6.19
CA ILE A 34 -6.12 -1.76 -4.81
C ILE A 34 -6.19 -0.34 -4.28
N LEU A 35 -6.90 -0.19 -3.17
CA LEU A 35 -6.93 1.04 -2.42
C LEU A 35 -5.97 0.85 -1.24
N ALA A 36 -5.00 1.73 -1.10
CA ALA A 36 -3.99 1.58 -0.06
C ALA A 36 -3.85 2.86 0.74
N LYS A 37 -3.68 2.71 2.04
CA LYS A 37 -3.38 3.84 2.91
C LYS A 37 -1.89 3.84 3.21
N GLY A 38 -1.30 5.02 3.34
CA GLY A 38 0.06 5.11 3.79
C GLY A 38 0.16 4.65 5.23
N SER A 39 1.24 3.96 5.57
CA SER A 39 1.42 3.46 6.93
C SER A 39 1.67 4.63 7.88
N GLY A 40 1.47 4.39 9.17
CA GLY A 40 1.75 5.39 10.17
C GLY A 40 3.20 5.84 10.17
N LYS A 41 4.11 4.94 9.84
CA LYS A 41 5.52 5.27 9.76
C LYS A 41 5.80 6.26 8.64
N LEU A 42 5.21 6.06 7.47
CA LEU A 42 5.38 6.99 6.36
C LEU A 42 4.80 8.36 6.71
N LYS A 43 3.67 8.36 7.37
CA LYS A 43 3.04 9.60 7.78
C LYS A 43 3.89 10.32 8.81
N LYS A 44 4.43 9.59 9.77
CA LYS A 44 5.26 10.15 10.82
C LYS A 44 6.51 10.82 10.26
N PHE A 45 7.14 10.22 9.27
CA PHE A 45 8.33 10.77 8.66
C PHE A 45 8.03 11.70 7.48
N ARG A 46 6.74 12.00 7.27
CA ARG A 46 6.32 12.93 6.23
C ARG A 46 6.83 12.56 4.86
N ILE A 47 6.82 11.27 4.57
CA ILE A 47 7.19 10.78 3.26
C ILE A 47 6.08 11.15 2.28
N LYS A 48 6.42 11.93 1.28
CA LYS A 48 5.43 12.35 0.29
C LYS A 48 5.35 11.33 -0.83
N ILE A 49 4.14 10.89 -1.12
CA ILE A 49 3.90 9.93 -2.19
C ILE A 49 3.05 10.61 -3.24
N ILE A 50 3.48 10.52 -4.49
CA ILE A 50 2.79 11.15 -5.60
C ILE A 50 2.47 10.13 -6.68
N GLN A 51 1.63 10.53 -7.62
CA GLN A 51 1.29 9.67 -8.75
C GLN A 51 2.55 9.30 -9.51
N GLY A 52 2.68 8.03 -9.84
CA GLY A 52 3.86 7.52 -10.53
C GLY A 52 4.91 6.91 -9.61
N ASP A 53 4.78 7.10 -8.30
CA ASP A 53 5.77 6.56 -7.37
C ASP A 53 5.67 5.05 -7.28
N ALA A 54 6.82 4.40 -7.22
CA ALA A 54 6.90 2.97 -6.97
C ALA A 54 6.87 2.76 -5.46
N VAL A 55 6.01 1.86 -5.02
CA VAL A 55 5.80 1.62 -3.59
C VAL A 55 5.73 0.12 -3.31
N THR A 56 5.94 -0.24 -2.06
CA THR A 56 5.72 -1.60 -1.58
C THR A 56 4.52 -1.57 -0.67
N VAL A 57 3.57 -2.47 -0.91
CA VAL A 57 2.35 -2.53 -0.12
C VAL A 57 2.21 -3.87 0.56
N GLU A 58 1.44 -3.85 1.63
CA GLU A 58 1.13 -5.01 2.43
C GLU A 58 -0.37 -5.20 2.33
N ILE A 59 -0.83 -6.36 1.90
CA ILE A 59 -2.26 -6.64 1.77
C ILE A 59 -2.59 -7.92 2.52
N SER A 60 -3.82 -7.98 3.04
CA SER A 60 -4.31 -9.19 3.67
C SER A 60 -4.75 -10.18 2.60
N LYS A 61 -4.41 -11.45 2.74
CA LYS A 61 -4.90 -12.41 1.79
C LYS A 61 -6.39 -12.66 1.95
N TYR A 62 -7.00 -12.12 2.99
CA TYR A 62 -8.45 -12.21 3.16
C TYR A 62 -9.18 -11.01 2.55
N ASP A 63 -8.46 -9.96 2.17
CA ASP A 63 -9.07 -8.81 1.51
C ASP A 63 -8.05 -8.24 0.54
N LEU A 64 -8.09 -8.72 -0.68
CA LEU A 64 -7.11 -8.36 -1.68
C LEU A 64 -7.39 -7.01 -2.36
N THR A 65 -8.43 -6.29 -1.90
CA THR A 65 -8.78 -5.01 -2.51
C THR A 65 -8.24 -3.83 -1.74
N ARG A 66 -7.69 -4.05 -0.55
CA ARG A 66 -7.17 -2.99 0.29
C ARG A 66 -5.79 -3.35 0.79
N GLY A 67 -4.99 -2.33 1.01
CA GLY A 67 -3.66 -2.55 1.52
C GLY A 67 -3.11 -1.34 2.21
N ARG A 68 -1.86 -1.45 2.59
CA ARG A 68 -1.14 -0.38 3.28
C ARG A 68 0.21 -0.22 2.62
N ILE A 69 0.56 1.02 2.26
CA ILE A 69 1.88 1.30 1.71
C ILE A 69 2.86 1.33 2.87
N ILE A 70 3.86 0.47 2.84
CA ILE A 70 4.84 0.36 3.91
C ILE A 70 6.18 0.97 3.53
N LYS A 71 6.38 1.24 2.24
CA LYS A 71 7.66 1.76 1.79
C LYS A 71 7.47 2.47 0.45
N ARG A 72 8.17 3.57 0.26
CA ARG A 72 8.28 4.22 -1.03
C ARG A 72 9.64 3.88 -1.61
N ASN A 73 9.66 3.32 -2.77
CA ASN A 73 10.91 2.89 -3.39
C ASN A 73 11.62 3.98 -4.16
#